data_adc747b338a436f3dd32921e306d19b8
#
_entry.id   adc747b338a436f3dd32921e306d19b8
#
_cell.length_a   1.000
_cell.length_b   1.000
_cell.length_c   1.000
_cell.angle_alpha   90.00
_cell.angle_beta   90.00
_cell.angle_gamma   90.00
#
_symmetry.space_group_name_H-M   'P 1'
#
loop_
_entity.id
_entity.type
_entity.pdbx_description
1 polymer ?
#
loop_
_entity_poly.entity_id
_entity_poly.type
_entity_poly.pdbx_seq_one_letter_code
_entity_poly.pdbx_strand_id
1 'polypeptide(L)'
;MKLFCTNLVKKYGKRTVVKGVSIEVEQGEIVGLLGPNGAGKTTSFYMITGLIKPNDGRIFLGEEEITDLPMYRRAQKGIGYLAQEASVFRSMSVENNILSVMEMAGFDRAYRTERLETLIDEFGLQKVRKSQGIQLSGGERRRCEIARALAINPKFILLDEPFAGVDPIAVEDIQHIIAKLKTMNIGIIITDRAYLLYEGSILESGTAQQLADNPEVRKKYLGQNFELRKAVLHERVED
;
A
#
# COMPACT_ATOMS: atom_id res chain seq x y z
N MET A 1 1.63 -3.00 16.93
CA MET A 1 0.53 -1.98 16.82
C MET A 1 -0.41 -2.41 15.70
N LYS A 2 -1.70 -2.07 15.80
CA LYS A 2 -2.73 -2.47 14.84
C LYS A 2 -3.37 -1.25 14.20
N LEU A 3 -3.58 -1.28 12.88
CA LEU A 3 -4.45 -0.37 12.14
C LEU A 3 -5.73 -1.12 11.78
N PHE A 4 -6.87 -0.60 12.19
CA PHE A 4 -8.13 -1.29 11.89
C PHE A 4 -9.29 -0.31 11.70
N CYS A 5 -10.31 -0.77 11.01
CA CYS A 5 -11.57 -0.05 10.85
C CYS A 5 -12.75 -0.98 11.12
N THR A 6 -13.86 -0.39 11.55
CA THR A 6 -15.09 -1.11 11.86
C THR A 6 -16.26 -0.50 11.14
N ASN A 7 -17.01 -1.32 10.41
CA ASN A 7 -18.28 -0.98 9.76
C ASN A 7 -18.23 0.27 8.88
N LEU A 8 -17.15 0.47 8.12
CA LEU A 8 -17.01 1.63 7.24
C LEU A 8 -18.12 1.67 6.19
N VAL A 9 -18.80 2.79 6.09
CA VAL A 9 -19.83 3.04 5.08
C VAL A 9 -19.47 4.30 4.29
N LYS A 10 -19.63 4.22 2.95
CA LYS A 10 -19.52 5.39 2.07
C LYS A 10 -20.65 5.45 1.08
N LYS A 11 -21.30 6.62 1.04
CA LYS A 11 -22.39 6.94 0.11
C LYS A 11 -22.00 8.11 -0.78
N TYR A 12 -22.34 8.02 -2.04
CA TYR A 12 -22.28 9.13 -3.00
C TYR A 12 -23.69 9.34 -3.58
N GLY A 13 -24.35 10.41 -3.15
CA GLY A 13 -25.76 10.61 -3.46
C GLY A 13 -26.62 9.44 -2.96
N LYS A 14 -27.33 8.79 -3.86
CA LYS A 14 -28.19 7.63 -3.55
C LYS A 14 -27.44 6.28 -3.55
N ARG A 15 -26.19 6.24 -4.04
CA ARG A 15 -25.42 5.00 -4.18
C ARG A 15 -24.53 4.78 -2.95
N THR A 16 -24.72 3.65 -2.26
CA THR A 16 -23.80 3.16 -1.24
C THR A 16 -22.70 2.34 -1.92
N VAL A 17 -21.46 2.81 -1.87
CA VAL A 17 -20.31 2.17 -2.51
C VAL A 17 -19.59 1.22 -1.55
N VAL A 18 -19.51 1.59 -0.26
CA VAL A 18 -18.96 0.74 0.80
C VAL A 18 -20.06 0.54 1.85
N LYS A 19 -20.32 -0.72 2.23
CA LYS A 19 -21.52 -1.13 2.97
C LYS A 19 -21.13 -1.89 4.26
N GLY A 20 -20.40 -1.24 5.18
CA GLY A 20 -20.01 -1.85 6.46
C GLY A 20 -18.72 -2.68 6.40
N VAL A 21 -17.68 -2.16 5.75
CA VAL A 21 -16.39 -2.85 5.63
C VAL A 21 -15.61 -2.73 6.92
N SER A 22 -15.11 -3.86 7.44
CA SER A 22 -14.19 -3.94 8.57
C SER A 22 -12.91 -4.65 8.14
N ILE A 23 -11.76 -4.01 8.37
CA ILE A 23 -10.44 -4.51 7.98
C ILE A 23 -9.49 -4.26 9.15
N GLU A 24 -8.55 -5.15 9.35
CA GLU A 24 -7.48 -4.98 10.32
C GLU A 24 -6.15 -5.45 9.77
N VAL A 25 -5.07 -4.80 10.19
CA VAL A 25 -3.68 -5.17 9.86
C VAL A 25 -2.77 -4.88 11.05
N GLU A 26 -1.87 -5.80 11.36
CA GLU A 26 -0.83 -5.61 12.36
C GLU A 26 0.49 -5.13 11.73
N GLN A 27 1.37 -4.51 12.53
CA GLN A 27 2.73 -4.21 12.06
C GLN A 27 3.45 -5.52 11.71
N GLY A 28 4.14 -5.53 10.57
CA GLY A 28 4.80 -6.72 10.03
C GLY A 28 3.85 -7.71 9.33
N GLU A 29 2.54 -7.43 9.32
CA GLU A 29 1.56 -8.23 8.56
C GLU A 29 1.34 -7.63 7.16
N ILE A 30 1.10 -8.50 6.18
CA ILE A 30 0.64 -8.11 4.84
C ILE A 30 -0.79 -8.60 4.66
N VAL A 31 -1.70 -7.67 4.42
CA VAL A 31 -3.13 -7.95 4.25
C VAL A 31 -3.59 -7.52 2.86
N GLY A 32 -4.25 -8.40 2.11
CA GLY A 32 -4.82 -8.12 0.80
C GLY A 32 -6.24 -7.56 0.88
N LEU A 33 -6.54 -6.54 0.08
CA LEU A 33 -7.90 -6.11 -0.18
C LEU A 33 -8.24 -6.42 -1.64
N LEU A 34 -8.84 -7.57 -1.87
CA LEU A 34 -9.18 -8.10 -3.18
C LEU A 34 -10.62 -7.74 -3.57
N GLY A 35 -10.91 -7.87 -4.85
CA GLY A 35 -12.28 -7.68 -5.37
C GLY A 35 -12.29 -7.11 -6.79
N PRO A 36 -13.39 -7.25 -7.54
CA PRO A 36 -13.53 -6.72 -8.88
C PRO A 36 -13.48 -5.18 -8.91
N ASN A 37 -13.34 -4.61 -10.11
CA ASN A 37 -13.43 -3.17 -10.30
C ASN A 37 -14.80 -2.65 -9.81
N GLY A 38 -14.80 -1.54 -9.08
CA GLY A 38 -16.02 -0.96 -8.51
C GLY A 38 -16.50 -1.62 -7.21
N ALA A 39 -15.79 -2.62 -6.66
CA ALA A 39 -16.17 -3.27 -5.39
C ALA A 39 -15.98 -2.36 -4.15
N GLY A 40 -15.34 -1.19 -4.29
CA GLY A 40 -15.15 -0.26 -3.19
C GLY A 40 -13.74 -0.27 -2.58
N LYS A 41 -12.77 -0.99 -3.15
CA LYS A 41 -11.39 -1.10 -2.65
C LYS A 41 -10.74 0.28 -2.44
N THR A 42 -10.54 1.02 -3.52
CA THR A 42 -9.94 2.36 -3.49
C THR A 42 -10.70 3.32 -2.58
N THR A 43 -12.04 3.23 -2.55
CA THR A 43 -12.87 4.03 -1.63
C THR A 43 -12.58 3.69 -0.17
N SER A 44 -12.41 2.39 0.16
CA SER A 44 -12.02 1.96 1.50
C SER A 44 -10.62 2.45 1.86
N PHE A 45 -9.65 2.36 0.94
CA PHE A 45 -8.32 2.96 1.14
C PHE A 45 -8.39 4.47 1.39
N TYR A 46 -9.16 5.21 0.62
CA TYR A 46 -9.32 6.65 0.79
C TYR A 46 -9.93 7.02 2.15
N MET A 47 -10.85 6.21 2.67
CA MET A 47 -11.37 6.41 4.02
C MET A 47 -10.29 6.14 5.08
N ILE A 48 -9.53 5.03 4.96
CA ILE A 48 -8.49 4.66 5.92
C ILE A 48 -7.34 5.66 5.90
N THR A 49 -6.96 6.17 4.74
CA THR A 49 -5.89 7.19 4.62
C THR A 49 -6.34 8.60 4.99
N GLY A 50 -7.64 8.87 5.05
CA GLY A 50 -8.19 10.18 5.39
C GLY A 50 -8.32 11.13 4.20
N LEU A 51 -8.24 10.63 2.97
CA LEU A 51 -8.55 11.39 1.75
C LEU A 51 -10.04 11.72 1.65
N ILE A 52 -10.89 10.81 2.11
CA ILE A 52 -12.33 11.02 2.20
C ILE A 52 -12.83 10.61 3.59
N LYS A 53 -13.86 11.31 4.07
CA LYS A 53 -14.51 10.97 5.35
C LYS A 53 -15.56 9.86 5.10
N PRO A 54 -15.62 8.80 5.96
CA PRO A 54 -16.71 7.83 5.94
C PRO A 54 -18.04 8.50 6.31
N ASN A 55 -19.16 7.92 5.87
CA ASN A 55 -20.49 8.33 6.32
C ASN A 55 -20.87 7.65 7.64
N ASP A 56 -20.30 6.47 7.91
CA ASP A 56 -20.45 5.74 9.15
C ASP A 56 -19.26 4.77 9.34
N GLY A 57 -19.11 4.24 10.56
CA GLY A 57 -17.98 3.41 10.95
C GLY A 57 -16.82 4.22 11.52
N ARG A 58 -15.81 3.52 12.05
CA ARG A 58 -14.66 4.13 12.77
C ARG A 58 -13.34 3.54 12.31
N ILE A 59 -12.28 4.32 12.45
CA ILE A 59 -10.91 3.94 12.07
C ILE A 59 -9.99 4.20 13.27
N PHE A 60 -9.13 3.22 13.58
CA PHE A 60 -8.27 3.24 14.75
C PHE A 60 -6.82 2.94 14.39
N LEU A 61 -5.90 3.60 15.07
CA LEU A 61 -4.48 3.28 15.08
C LEU A 61 -4.06 2.91 16.52
N GLY A 62 -3.91 1.62 16.79
CA GLY A 62 -3.82 1.12 18.17
C GLY A 62 -5.13 1.40 18.92
N GLU A 63 -5.04 2.12 20.02
CA GLU A 63 -6.19 2.53 20.84
C GLU A 63 -6.77 3.90 20.43
N GLU A 64 -6.06 4.63 19.56
CA GLU A 64 -6.47 5.98 19.15
C GLU A 64 -7.45 5.93 17.99
N GLU A 65 -8.61 6.58 18.15
CA GLU A 65 -9.54 6.80 17.05
C GLU A 65 -9.03 7.95 16.15
N ILE A 66 -8.87 7.64 14.85
CA ILE A 66 -8.35 8.56 13.84
C ILE A 66 -9.39 8.92 12.76
N THR A 67 -10.65 8.56 12.96
CA THR A 67 -11.74 8.70 11.97
C THR A 67 -11.86 10.11 11.42
N ASP A 68 -11.74 11.12 12.27
CA ASP A 68 -11.89 12.54 11.92
C ASP A 68 -10.57 13.23 11.56
N LEU A 69 -9.43 12.53 11.70
CA LEU A 69 -8.13 13.11 11.37
C LEU A 69 -7.94 13.21 9.86
N PRO A 70 -7.51 14.37 9.35
CA PRO A 70 -7.17 14.52 7.93
C PRO A 70 -5.92 13.73 7.56
N MET A 71 -5.74 13.44 6.25
CA MET A 71 -4.66 12.60 5.72
C MET A 71 -3.27 12.97 6.25
N TYR A 72 -2.93 14.27 6.30
CA TYR A 72 -1.60 14.70 6.75
C TYR A 72 -1.34 14.37 8.23
N ARG A 73 -2.35 14.42 9.09
CA ARG A 73 -2.23 14.00 10.50
C ARG A 73 -2.05 12.49 10.61
N ARG A 74 -2.75 11.71 9.78
CA ARG A 74 -2.55 10.25 9.74
C ARG A 74 -1.16 9.89 9.20
N ALA A 75 -0.65 10.62 8.22
CA ALA A 75 0.72 10.46 7.74
C ALA A 75 1.75 10.73 8.84
N GLN A 76 1.59 11.80 9.63
CA GLN A 76 2.43 12.09 10.80
C GLN A 76 2.40 11.00 11.88
N LYS A 77 1.29 10.24 11.97
CA LYS A 77 1.16 9.09 12.88
C LYS A 77 1.76 7.80 12.31
N GLY A 78 2.22 7.83 11.06
CA GLY A 78 2.90 6.72 10.41
C GLY A 78 2.03 5.91 9.45
N ILE A 79 0.98 6.49 8.86
CA ILE A 79 0.17 5.85 7.81
C ILE A 79 0.61 6.39 6.45
N GLY A 80 1.36 5.58 5.68
CA GLY A 80 1.76 5.88 4.31
C GLY A 80 0.70 5.42 3.30
N TYR A 81 0.64 6.11 2.17
CA TYR A 81 -0.22 5.75 1.06
C TYR A 81 0.52 5.86 -0.27
N LEU A 82 0.46 4.79 -1.07
CA LEU A 82 0.99 4.73 -2.41
C LEU A 82 -0.16 4.56 -3.40
N ALA A 83 -0.47 5.62 -4.11
CA ALA A 83 -1.57 5.64 -5.08
C ALA A 83 -1.32 4.71 -6.28
N GLN A 84 -2.39 4.33 -6.96
CA GLN A 84 -2.35 3.61 -8.24
C GLN A 84 -1.67 4.47 -9.32
N GLU A 85 -2.02 5.75 -9.39
CA GLU A 85 -1.41 6.68 -10.33
C GLU A 85 -0.04 7.16 -9.84
N ALA A 86 0.83 7.45 -10.81
CA ALA A 86 2.17 7.95 -10.54
C ALA A 86 2.14 9.27 -9.76
N SER A 87 2.74 9.26 -8.57
CA SER A 87 2.74 10.39 -7.62
C SER A 87 4.08 11.12 -7.52
N VAL A 88 5.10 10.70 -8.29
CA VAL A 88 6.42 11.35 -8.29
C VAL A 88 6.32 12.81 -8.71
N PHE A 89 7.05 13.70 -8.04
CA PHE A 89 7.18 15.08 -8.48
C PHE A 89 8.03 15.15 -9.75
N ARG A 90 7.38 15.36 -10.88
CA ARG A 90 7.95 15.18 -12.23
C ARG A 90 9.14 16.09 -12.53
N SER A 91 9.16 17.31 -12.00
CA SER A 91 10.22 18.32 -12.18
C SER A 91 11.33 18.23 -11.15
N MET A 92 11.17 17.43 -10.10
CA MET A 92 12.20 17.22 -9.08
C MET A 92 13.08 16.01 -9.40
N SER A 93 14.34 16.04 -8.97
CA SER A 93 15.22 14.87 -9.01
C SER A 93 14.73 13.77 -8.07
N VAL A 94 15.20 12.54 -8.26
CA VAL A 94 14.89 11.42 -7.36
C VAL A 94 15.26 11.77 -5.92
N GLU A 95 16.46 12.27 -5.67
CA GLU A 95 16.88 12.66 -4.32
C GLU A 95 15.98 13.75 -3.73
N ASN A 96 15.60 14.77 -4.52
CA ASN A 96 14.73 15.84 -4.04
C ASN A 96 13.29 15.35 -3.80
N ASN A 97 12.80 14.36 -4.56
CA ASN A 97 11.55 13.70 -4.28
C ASN A 97 11.54 13.05 -2.88
N ILE A 98 12.66 12.41 -2.50
CA ILE A 98 12.80 11.74 -1.19
C ILE A 98 13.04 12.78 -0.08
N LEU A 99 13.93 13.75 -0.30
CA LEU A 99 14.29 14.78 0.68
C LEU A 99 13.08 15.66 1.05
N SER A 100 12.25 16.03 0.08
CA SER A 100 11.14 16.97 0.29
C SER A 100 10.17 16.51 1.39
N VAL A 101 9.83 15.22 1.45
CA VAL A 101 8.90 14.69 2.46
C VAL A 101 9.54 14.67 3.86
N MET A 102 10.84 14.44 3.96
CA MET A 102 11.57 14.50 5.22
C MET A 102 11.71 15.94 5.73
N GLU A 103 11.90 16.91 4.82
CA GLU A 103 11.89 18.34 5.16
C GLU A 103 10.54 18.78 5.68
N MET A 104 9.47 18.41 4.99
CA MET A 104 8.10 18.70 5.43
C MET A 104 7.75 18.05 6.77
N ALA A 105 8.33 16.89 7.07
CA ALA A 105 8.17 16.19 8.34
C ALA A 105 9.03 16.77 9.47
N GLY A 106 9.92 17.73 9.18
CA GLY A 106 10.75 18.43 10.18
C GLY A 106 11.98 17.64 10.65
N PHE A 107 12.41 16.61 9.93
CA PHE A 107 13.64 15.88 10.27
C PHE A 107 14.87 16.79 10.11
N ASP A 108 15.86 16.63 11.01
CA ASP A 108 17.12 17.37 10.93
C ASP A 108 17.96 16.97 9.70
N ARG A 109 18.96 17.80 9.39
CA ARG A 109 19.78 17.63 8.20
C ARG A 109 20.61 16.33 8.22
N ALA A 110 21.14 15.97 9.38
CA ALA A 110 22.00 14.78 9.51
C ALA A 110 21.18 13.51 9.23
N TYR A 111 20.02 13.38 9.87
CA TYR A 111 19.09 12.28 9.64
C TYR A 111 18.65 12.21 8.17
N ARG A 112 18.28 13.34 7.55
CA ARG A 112 17.84 13.36 6.15
C ARG A 112 18.93 12.87 5.21
N THR A 113 20.20 13.25 5.47
CA THR A 113 21.33 12.83 4.64
C THR A 113 21.55 11.32 4.75
N GLU A 114 21.65 10.78 5.96
CA GLU A 114 21.84 9.35 6.20
C GLU A 114 20.69 8.51 5.64
N ARG A 115 19.46 8.94 5.90
CA ARG A 115 18.27 8.22 5.42
C ARG A 115 18.15 8.24 3.90
N LEU A 116 18.51 9.36 3.25
CA LEU A 116 18.55 9.45 1.80
C LEU A 116 19.53 8.45 1.19
N GLU A 117 20.77 8.38 1.70
CA GLU A 117 21.78 7.43 1.21
C GLU A 117 21.27 5.98 1.35
N THR A 118 20.74 5.65 2.51
CA THR A 118 20.15 4.33 2.77
C THR A 118 19.05 3.99 1.75
N LEU A 119 18.09 4.91 1.52
CA LEU A 119 16.98 4.65 0.61
C LEU A 119 17.42 4.60 -0.86
N ILE A 120 18.37 5.46 -1.28
CA ILE A 120 18.94 5.43 -2.63
C ILE A 120 19.59 4.07 -2.89
N ASP A 121 20.37 3.57 -1.92
CA ASP A 121 21.02 2.27 -2.03
C ASP A 121 20.03 1.11 -2.02
N GLU A 122 19.16 1.07 -1.02
CA GLU A 122 18.16 0.01 -0.85
C GLU A 122 17.24 -0.18 -2.06
N PHE A 123 16.91 0.92 -2.77
CA PHE A 123 16.00 0.90 -3.92
C PHE A 123 16.74 0.94 -5.27
N GLY A 124 18.07 0.81 -5.30
CA GLY A 124 18.87 0.79 -6.53
C GLY A 124 18.67 2.05 -7.38
N LEU A 125 18.61 3.21 -6.74
CA LEU A 125 18.34 4.50 -7.39
C LEU A 125 19.61 5.34 -7.67
N GLN A 126 20.81 4.81 -7.41
CA GLN A 126 22.08 5.51 -7.54
C GLN A 126 22.26 6.12 -8.94
N LYS A 127 22.00 5.31 -9.99
CA LYS A 127 22.19 5.72 -11.39
C LYS A 127 21.28 6.86 -11.82
N VAL A 128 20.09 6.93 -11.23
CA VAL A 128 19.04 7.91 -11.57
C VAL A 128 18.85 8.99 -10.50
N ARG A 129 19.71 9.02 -9.49
CA ARG A 129 19.62 9.92 -8.32
C ARG A 129 19.33 11.38 -8.70
N LYS A 130 20.02 11.89 -9.71
CA LYS A 130 19.91 13.28 -10.21
C LYS A 130 18.90 13.43 -11.34
N SER A 131 18.36 12.35 -11.87
CA SER A 131 17.35 12.39 -12.95
C SER A 131 16.04 12.94 -12.43
N GLN A 132 15.36 13.73 -13.25
CA GLN A 132 14.03 14.24 -12.92
C GLN A 132 12.98 13.11 -12.99
N GLY A 133 11.92 13.21 -12.18
CA GLY A 133 10.85 12.24 -12.12
C GLY A 133 10.18 11.93 -13.46
N ILE A 134 10.15 12.91 -14.39
CA ILE A 134 9.62 12.74 -15.74
C ILE A 134 10.49 11.82 -16.61
N GLN A 135 11.77 11.70 -16.32
CA GLN A 135 12.76 10.93 -17.09
C GLN A 135 12.81 9.46 -16.68
N LEU A 136 12.17 9.10 -15.56
CA LEU A 136 12.24 7.76 -14.99
C LEU A 136 11.38 6.76 -15.79
N SER A 137 11.92 5.56 -15.98
CA SER A 137 11.14 4.40 -16.40
C SER A 137 10.03 4.07 -15.39
N GLY A 138 9.06 3.24 -15.77
CA GLY A 138 7.97 2.83 -14.88
C GLY A 138 8.48 2.22 -13.57
N GLY A 139 9.43 1.29 -13.65
CA GLY A 139 10.04 0.62 -12.48
C GLY A 139 10.85 1.58 -11.60
N GLU A 140 11.71 2.43 -12.19
CA GLU A 140 12.48 3.45 -11.45
C GLU A 140 11.56 4.43 -10.74
N ARG A 141 10.49 4.86 -11.41
CA ARG A 141 9.47 5.73 -10.83
C ARG A 141 8.81 5.08 -9.63
N ARG A 142 8.39 3.82 -9.76
CA ARG A 142 7.74 3.10 -8.66
C ARG A 142 8.67 2.91 -7.46
N ARG A 143 9.95 2.56 -7.71
CA ARG A 143 10.96 2.49 -6.63
C ARG A 143 11.18 3.85 -5.95
N CYS A 144 11.22 4.94 -6.70
CA CYS A 144 11.32 6.29 -6.15
C CYS A 144 10.10 6.66 -5.27
N GLU A 145 8.89 6.31 -5.71
CA GLU A 145 7.65 6.55 -4.94
C GLU A 145 7.63 5.77 -3.62
N ILE A 146 8.05 4.51 -3.65
CA ILE A 146 8.13 3.68 -2.44
C ILE A 146 9.22 4.22 -1.50
N ALA A 147 10.42 4.55 -2.02
CA ALA A 147 11.48 5.15 -1.22
C ALA A 147 11.02 6.45 -0.55
N ARG A 148 10.30 7.31 -1.29
CA ARG A 148 9.70 8.53 -0.74
C ARG A 148 8.68 8.23 0.36
N ALA A 149 7.82 7.24 0.18
CA ALA A 149 6.84 6.85 1.19
C ALA A 149 7.51 6.33 2.47
N LEU A 150 8.67 5.65 2.34
CA LEU A 150 9.45 5.13 3.46
C LEU A 150 10.34 6.16 4.15
N ALA A 151 10.57 7.31 3.53
CA ALA A 151 11.46 8.33 4.06
C ALA A 151 11.02 8.88 5.43
N ILE A 152 9.71 8.83 5.71
CA ILE A 152 9.11 9.29 6.97
C ILE A 152 8.87 8.16 7.99
N ASN A 153 9.49 6.98 7.79
CA ASN A 153 9.36 5.81 8.67
C ASN A 153 7.91 5.44 8.99
N PRO A 154 7.09 5.10 8.00
CA PRO A 154 5.70 4.73 8.24
C PRO A 154 5.61 3.42 9.04
N LYS A 155 4.58 3.31 9.88
CA LYS A 155 4.22 2.07 10.60
C LYS A 155 3.35 1.16 9.74
N PHE A 156 2.57 1.77 8.86
CA PHE A 156 1.67 1.11 7.91
C PHE A 156 1.78 1.76 6.54
N ILE A 157 1.70 0.96 5.48
CA ILE A 157 1.63 1.44 4.11
C ILE A 157 0.45 0.78 3.40
N LEU A 158 -0.40 1.61 2.82
CA LEU A 158 -1.48 1.16 1.95
C LEU A 158 -1.05 1.32 0.49
N LEU A 159 -1.06 0.21 -0.25
CA LEU A 159 -0.65 0.14 -1.66
C LEU A 159 -1.88 -0.14 -2.53
N ASP A 160 -2.33 0.85 -3.27
CA ASP A 160 -3.50 0.72 -4.16
C ASP A 160 -3.05 0.22 -5.54
N GLU A 161 -3.39 -1.03 -5.87
CA GLU A 161 -3.06 -1.70 -7.14
C GLU A 161 -1.59 -1.52 -7.57
N PRO A 162 -0.60 -1.90 -6.74
CA PRO A 162 0.82 -1.58 -6.97
C PRO A 162 1.41 -2.20 -8.23
N PHE A 163 0.74 -3.20 -8.80
CA PHE A 163 1.16 -3.92 -10.00
C PHE A 163 0.43 -3.47 -11.27
N ALA A 164 -0.53 -2.53 -11.16
CA ALA A 164 -1.30 -2.07 -12.32
C ALA A 164 -0.43 -1.31 -13.32
N GLY A 165 -0.45 -1.75 -14.59
CA GLY A 165 0.31 -1.09 -15.66
C GLY A 165 1.83 -1.22 -15.57
N VAL A 166 2.34 -2.16 -14.77
CA VAL A 166 3.77 -2.44 -14.59
C VAL A 166 4.15 -3.66 -15.46
N ASP A 167 5.32 -3.62 -16.07
CA ASP A 167 5.84 -4.76 -16.83
C ASP A 167 6.21 -5.93 -15.91
N PRO A 168 6.21 -7.20 -16.41
CA PRO A 168 6.43 -8.38 -15.59
C PRO A 168 7.75 -8.39 -14.81
N ILE A 169 8.83 -7.81 -15.35
CA ILE A 169 10.14 -7.75 -14.67
C ILE A 169 10.06 -6.80 -13.47
N ALA A 170 9.44 -5.64 -13.68
CA ALA A 170 9.26 -4.68 -12.59
C ALA A 170 8.24 -5.16 -11.53
N VAL A 171 7.35 -6.11 -11.84
CA VAL A 171 6.48 -6.76 -10.85
C VAL A 171 7.31 -7.56 -9.85
N GLU A 172 8.31 -8.32 -10.28
CA GLU A 172 9.22 -9.04 -9.38
C GLU A 172 9.97 -8.08 -8.45
N ASP A 173 10.50 -6.99 -9.00
CA ASP A 173 11.16 -5.94 -8.19
C ASP A 173 10.24 -5.41 -7.09
N ILE A 174 8.97 -5.13 -7.42
CA ILE A 174 8.00 -4.63 -6.44
C ILE A 174 7.66 -5.70 -5.39
N GLN A 175 7.55 -6.97 -5.79
CA GLN A 175 7.32 -8.08 -4.86
C GLN A 175 8.48 -8.23 -3.86
N HIS A 176 9.73 -8.15 -4.32
CA HIS A 176 10.91 -8.15 -3.45
C HIS A 176 10.91 -6.98 -2.47
N ILE A 177 10.54 -5.78 -2.95
CA ILE A 177 10.39 -4.61 -2.08
C ILE A 177 9.34 -4.84 -1.01
N ILE A 178 8.17 -5.35 -1.37
CA ILE A 178 7.08 -5.65 -0.42
C ILE A 178 7.52 -6.67 0.63
N ALA A 179 8.21 -7.74 0.21
CA ALA A 179 8.78 -8.73 1.12
C ALA A 179 9.79 -8.09 2.10
N LYS A 180 10.65 -7.19 1.61
CA LYS A 180 11.59 -6.42 2.45
C LYS A 180 10.87 -5.51 3.45
N LEU A 181 9.79 -4.84 3.07
CA LEU A 181 9.00 -4.01 3.97
C LEU A 181 8.43 -4.80 5.16
N LYS A 182 8.04 -6.05 4.94
CA LYS A 182 7.60 -6.96 6.02
C LYS A 182 8.70 -7.16 7.05
N THR A 183 9.96 -7.38 6.61
CA THR A 183 11.10 -7.54 7.53
C THR A 183 11.43 -6.27 8.32
N MET A 184 11.02 -5.11 7.84
CA MET A 184 11.15 -3.82 8.52
C MET A 184 10.03 -3.55 9.55
N ASN A 185 9.20 -4.56 9.85
CA ASN A 185 8.06 -4.46 10.77
C ASN A 185 7.02 -3.39 10.36
N ILE A 186 6.85 -3.15 9.05
CA ILE A 186 5.83 -2.28 8.50
C ILE A 186 4.59 -3.10 8.18
N GLY A 187 3.42 -2.67 8.67
CA GLY A 187 2.14 -3.28 8.28
C GLY A 187 1.75 -2.85 6.87
N ILE A 188 1.43 -3.81 6.02
CA ILE A 188 1.13 -3.55 4.61
C ILE A 188 -0.24 -4.13 4.28
N ILE A 189 -1.08 -3.35 3.59
CA ILE A 189 -2.31 -3.93 3.09
C ILE A 189 -2.06 -4.41 1.66
N ILE A 190 -1.72 -5.70 1.47
CA ILE A 190 -1.63 -6.40 0.18
C ILE A 190 -1.90 -7.92 0.18
N THR A 191 -1.18 -8.89 0.80
CA THR A 191 -1.46 -10.32 0.47
C THR A 191 -0.82 -11.43 1.34
N ASP A 192 -0.89 -11.46 2.66
CA ASP A 192 -0.69 -12.73 3.41
C ASP A 192 -2.03 -13.29 3.90
N ARG A 193 -2.91 -12.42 4.35
CA ARG A 193 -4.33 -12.65 4.59
C ARG A 193 -5.10 -11.64 3.74
N ALA A 194 -6.20 -12.03 3.12
CA ALA A 194 -6.94 -11.17 2.21
C ALA A 194 -8.40 -11.01 2.63
N TYR A 195 -8.94 -9.83 2.39
CA TYR A 195 -10.37 -9.54 2.43
C TYR A 195 -10.87 -9.41 0.99
N LEU A 196 -11.82 -10.25 0.59
CA LEU A 196 -12.46 -10.15 -0.70
C LEU A 196 -13.67 -9.23 -0.61
N LEU A 197 -13.59 -8.06 -1.23
CA LEU A 197 -14.71 -7.14 -1.40
C LEU A 197 -15.54 -7.52 -2.63
N TYR A 198 -16.85 -7.58 -2.44
CA TYR A 198 -17.82 -7.73 -3.51
C TYR A 198 -19.03 -6.83 -3.26
N GLU A 199 -19.42 -6.04 -4.25
CA GLU A 199 -20.56 -5.10 -4.17
C GLU A 199 -20.57 -4.19 -2.92
N GLY A 200 -19.39 -3.78 -2.45
CA GLY A 200 -19.20 -2.86 -1.33
C GLY A 200 -19.18 -3.50 0.06
N SER A 201 -19.19 -4.82 0.15
CA SER A 201 -19.13 -5.57 1.42
C SER A 201 -18.00 -6.60 1.39
N ILE A 202 -17.51 -7.03 2.57
CA ILE A 202 -16.62 -8.18 2.66
C ILE A 202 -17.44 -9.44 2.36
N LEU A 203 -17.04 -10.15 1.31
CA LEU A 203 -17.64 -11.45 0.95
C LEU A 203 -17.00 -12.58 1.74
N GLU A 204 -15.68 -12.57 1.82
CA GLU A 204 -14.89 -13.61 2.49
C GLU A 204 -13.54 -13.04 2.95
N SER A 205 -12.93 -13.66 3.96
CA SER A 205 -11.57 -13.33 4.41
C SER A 205 -10.80 -14.58 4.81
N GLY A 206 -9.50 -14.57 4.58
CA GLY A 206 -8.65 -15.72 4.90
C GLY A 206 -7.30 -15.64 4.23
N THR A 207 -6.51 -16.71 4.34
CA THR A 207 -5.26 -16.83 3.59
C THR A 207 -5.55 -16.95 2.08
N ALA A 208 -4.55 -16.67 1.23
CA ALA A 208 -4.69 -16.81 -0.20
C ALA A 208 -5.16 -18.22 -0.62
N GLN A 209 -4.69 -19.28 0.08
CA GLN A 209 -5.11 -20.65 -0.15
C GLN A 209 -6.57 -20.86 0.22
N GLN A 210 -7.00 -20.41 1.40
CA GLN A 210 -8.40 -20.52 1.84
C GLN A 210 -9.36 -19.85 0.88
N LEU A 211 -9.00 -18.65 0.39
CA LEU A 211 -9.82 -17.93 -0.60
C LEU A 211 -9.80 -18.63 -1.97
N ALA A 212 -8.66 -19.18 -2.39
CA ALA A 212 -8.55 -19.92 -3.65
C ALA A 212 -9.38 -21.22 -3.64
N ASP A 213 -9.53 -21.84 -2.49
CA ASP A 213 -10.30 -23.10 -2.33
C ASP A 213 -11.79 -22.87 -2.09
N ASN A 214 -12.19 -21.63 -1.74
CA ASN A 214 -13.59 -21.31 -1.45
C ASN A 214 -14.46 -21.32 -2.73
N PRO A 215 -15.53 -22.13 -2.80
CA PRO A 215 -16.39 -22.24 -3.98
C PRO A 215 -17.09 -20.92 -4.37
N GLU A 216 -17.51 -20.13 -3.38
CA GLU A 216 -18.15 -18.82 -3.61
C GLU A 216 -17.16 -17.81 -4.20
N VAL A 217 -15.93 -17.77 -3.69
CA VAL A 217 -14.85 -16.93 -4.19
C VAL A 217 -14.50 -17.32 -5.63
N ARG A 218 -14.38 -18.63 -5.90
CA ARG A 218 -14.16 -19.13 -7.26
C ARG A 218 -15.28 -18.71 -8.21
N LYS A 219 -16.53 -18.89 -7.80
CA LYS A 219 -17.69 -18.58 -8.63
C LYS A 219 -17.82 -17.07 -8.93
N LYS A 220 -17.56 -16.20 -7.94
CA LYS A 220 -17.83 -14.77 -8.04
C LYS A 220 -16.62 -13.93 -8.51
N TYR A 221 -15.39 -14.43 -8.31
CA TYR A 221 -14.18 -13.62 -8.54
C TYR A 221 -13.05 -14.34 -9.30
N LEU A 222 -12.61 -15.52 -8.83
CA LEU A 222 -11.40 -16.17 -9.37
C LEU A 222 -11.64 -16.96 -10.67
N GLY A 223 -12.87 -17.46 -10.87
CA GLY A 223 -13.17 -18.46 -11.92
C GLY A 223 -12.88 -19.90 -11.47
N GLN A 224 -13.56 -20.87 -12.12
CA GLN A 224 -13.47 -22.29 -11.72
C GLN A 224 -12.10 -22.93 -11.93
N ASN A 225 -11.36 -22.44 -12.93
CA ASN A 225 -10.03 -22.97 -13.31
C ASN A 225 -8.85 -22.22 -12.68
N PHE A 226 -9.10 -21.40 -11.66
CA PHE A 226 -8.04 -20.64 -10.99
C PHE A 226 -7.13 -21.58 -10.21
N GLU A 227 -5.80 -21.45 -10.43
CA GLU A 227 -4.76 -22.11 -9.67
C GLU A 227 -3.87 -21.05 -9.00
N LEU A 228 -3.66 -21.21 -7.69
CA LEU A 228 -2.76 -20.35 -6.93
C LEU A 228 -1.32 -20.70 -7.29
N ARG A 229 -0.61 -19.83 -8.00
CA ARG A 229 0.82 -19.99 -8.21
C ARG A 229 1.55 -19.70 -6.91
N LYS A 230 2.22 -20.71 -6.35
CA LYS A 230 3.18 -20.48 -5.26
C LYS A 230 4.32 -19.63 -5.82
N ALA A 231 4.58 -18.48 -5.21
CA ALA A 231 5.79 -17.72 -5.50
C ALA A 231 6.98 -18.64 -5.16
N VAL A 232 7.73 -19.03 -6.16
CA VAL A 232 9.01 -19.74 -5.97
C VAL A 232 9.99 -18.66 -5.52
N LEU A 233 10.20 -18.55 -4.21
CA LEU A 233 11.35 -17.84 -3.68
C LEU A 233 12.60 -18.63 -4.11
N HIS A 234 13.19 -18.25 -5.23
CA HIS A 234 14.54 -18.70 -5.54
C HIS A 234 15.47 -18.05 -4.52
N GLU A 235 15.86 -18.82 -3.51
CA GLU A 235 17.11 -18.55 -2.79
C GLU A 235 18.21 -18.53 -3.86
N ARG A 236 18.74 -17.35 -4.15
CA ARG A 236 20.02 -17.27 -4.84
C ARG A 236 21.04 -17.84 -3.87
N VAL A 237 21.47 -19.09 -4.14
CA VAL A 237 22.72 -19.60 -3.61
C VAL A 237 23.80 -18.70 -4.20
N GLU A 238 24.46 -17.94 -3.34
CA GLU A 238 25.68 -17.22 -3.67
C GLU A 238 26.77 -18.28 -3.91
N ASP A 239 27.23 -18.38 -5.16
CA ASP A 239 28.54 -18.96 -5.51
C ASP A 239 29.58 -17.86 -5.58
#